data_e8d3127bd6eb457599a4b58cedc98f84
#
_entry.id   e8d3127bd6eb457599a4b58cedc98f84
#
_cell.length_a   1.000
_cell.length_b   1.000
_cell.length_c   1.000
_cell.angle_alpha   90.00
_cell.angle_beta   90.00
_cell.angle_gamma   90.00
#
_symmetry.space_group_name_H-M   'P 1'
#
loop_
_entity.id
_entity.type
_entity.pdbx_description
1 polymer ?
#
loop_
_entity_poly.entity_id
_entity_poly.type
_entity_poly.pdbx_seq_one_letter_code
_entity_poly.pdbx_strand_id
1 'polypeptide(L)'
;MGAPTTKGPSDDVAAHQSDTGREPDGAASTTKADGPADAPTDTAASAYASYRRRTARRVAMLTGLATLLLAVFLVALMVGPLGFSPVQVLGALFDADYDPWVANIVINLRLPPALLAVLVGGALSLAGVQMQTILDNPLAEPFTLGISAASALGAALAIVTGLVLPVATGATLPIVAMAAGLAASLTIAMVSRLPSVTKEMTILLGIALVFSCQALLALVQYRASTESLQQIVFWSMGSLMRATWPAVATVSAALLVATPVFWVNGWRLTAITLGEARAAAMGINVARLRAWTLVGVSLLAALSVAFVGLIGFVGLVGPHMARGLVGEDQRFLVPASILCGATLLTAAHTASQLIVPGVAVPVGILTALVGVPVFLTIIFGRQRSTVRSGS
;
A
#
# COMPACT_ATOMS: atom_id res chain seq x y z
N MET A 1 50.32 -35.71 24.28
CA MET A 1 51.43 -34.76 24.52
C MET A 1 50.81 -33.40 24.47
N GLY A 2 50.58 -32.60 25.46
CA GLY A 2 50.82 -32.48 26.86
C GLY A 2 49.98 -31.31 27.32
N ALA A 3 49.12 -31.50 28.27
CA ALA A 3 48.77 -30.44 29.20
C ALA A 3 49.98 -30.30 30.20
N PRO A 4 50.11 -29.31 30.99
CA PRO A 4 49.27 -28.98 32.14
C PRO A 4 49.20 -27.44 32.48
N THR A 5 48.42 -26.98 33.36
CA THR A 5 48.21 -26.94 34.82
C THR A 5 47.86 -25.51 35.29
N THR A 6 46.75 -25.36 35.93
CA THR A 6 46.42 -24.89 37.31
C THR A 6 47.05 -23.61 37.83
N LYS A 7 46.28 -22.67 38.34
CA LYS A 7 46.24 -22.21 39.75
C LYS A 7 45.14 -21.13 39.97
N GLY A 8 44.20 -21.38 40.82
CA GLY A 8 43.59 -20.38 41.69
C GLY A 8 44.30 -20.45 43.08
N PRO A 9 43.74 -19.99 44.19
CA PRO A 9 42.98 -18.78 44.52
C PRO A 9 43.67 -17.99 45.65
N SER A 10 43.21 -16.82 46.04
CA SER A 10 43.40 -16.38 47.44
C SER A 10 42.40 -15.30 47.84
N ASP A 11 41.63 -15.64 48.84
CA ASP A 11 40.93 -14.77 49.78
C ASP A 11 41.83 -13.65 50.31
N ASP A 12 41.27 -12.50 50.59
CA ASP A 12 41.58 -11.80 51.85
C ASP A 12 40.40 -10.93 52.32
N VAL A 13 40.03 -11.27 53.53
CA VAL A 13 39.08 -10.63 54.46
C VAL A 13 39.88 -9.58 55.23
N ALA A 14 39.37 -8.36 55.41
CA ALA A 14 39.64 -7.62 56.64
C ALA A 14 38.58 -6.51 56.88
N ALA A 15 37.89 -6.71 57.94
CA ALA A 15 37.01 -5.74 58.64
C ALA A 15 37.85 -4.58 59.23
N HIS A 16 37.25 -3.40 59.36
CA HIS A 16 37.50 -2.54 60.50
C HIS A 16 36.23 -1.77 60.91
N GLN A 17 36.02 -1.89 62.20
CA GLN A 17 34.96 -1.36 63.03
C GLN A 17 35.12 0.13 63.33
N SER A 18 33.95 0.76 63.60
CA SER A 18 33.62 1.72 64.68
C SER A 18 34.35 3.07 64.69
N ASP A 19 33.63 4.11 64.71
CA ASP A 19 33.56 4.95 65.91
C ASP A 19 32.30 5.85 65.95
N THR A 20 31.93 6.09 67.18
CA THR A 20 30.78 6.68 67.81
C THR A 20 30.65 8.22 67.71
N GLY A 21 29.42 8.70 67.64
CA GLY A 21 28.96 9.76 68.57
C GLY A 21 29.07 11.20 68.12
N ARG A 22 27.94 11.81 67.80
CA ARG A 22 27.47 13.06 68.45
C ARG A 22 26.20 13.61 67.79
N GLU A 23 25.10 13.51 68.43
CA GLU A 23 24.10 14.59 68.48
C GLU A 23 24.57 15.63 69.50
N PRO A 24 24.13 16.89 69.46
CA PRO A 24 22.76 17.35 69.39
C PRO A 24 22.50 18.73 68.72
N ASP A 25 21.25 19.09 68.83
CA ASP A 25 20.65 20.42 68.84
C ASP A 25 20.24 21.10 67.50
N GLY A 26 18.94 21.08 67.23
CA GLY A 26 18.07 22.16 67.55
C GLY A 26 18.10 23.31 66.52
N ALA A 27 17.37 23.14 65.39
CA ALA A 27 16.80 24.32 64.71
C ALA A 27 15.45 23.90 64.08
N ALA A 28 14.38 24.30 64.68
CA ALA A 28 13.05 24.25 64.10
C ALA A 28 12.99 25.13 62.85
N SER A 29 13.12 24.52 61.70
CA SER A 29 12.81 25.11 60.42
C SER A 29 11.32 24.94 60.18
N THR A 30 10.57 26.01 60.38
CA THR A 30 9.18 26.11 59.96
C THR A 30 9.05 25.86 58.48
N THR A 31 8.68 24.63 58.14
CA THR A 31 8.27 24.29 56.78
C THR A 31 6.99 25.05 56.47
N LYS A 32 7.15 26.10 55.66
CA LYS A 32 6.05 26.85 55.06
C LYS A 32 5.28 25.82 54.24
N ALA A 33 4.03 25.58 54.59
CA ALA A 33 3.12 24.79 53.80
C ALA A 33 2.98 25.49 52.42
N ASP A 34 3.66 24.93 51.43
CA ASP A 34 3.39 25.29 50.04
C ASP A 34 1.94 24.89 49.77
N GLY A 35 1.17 25.87 49.35
CA GLY A 35 -0.23 25.72 48.97
C GLY A 35 -0.37 24.71 47.78
N PRO A 36 -1.61 24.30 47.49
CA PRO A 36 -1.86 23.25 46.51
C PRO A 36 -1.22 23.63 45.19
N ALA A 37 -0.39 22.71 44.68
CA ALA A 37 0.24 22.79 43.38
C ALA A 37 -0.85 22.89 42.30
N ASP A 38 -1.14 24.11 41.87
CA ASP A 38 -1.88 24.41 40.67
C ASP A 38 -0.97 24.10 39.45
N ALA A 39 -0.92 22.85 39.00
CA ALA A 39 -0.34 22.56 37.69
C ALA A 39 -0.67 21.15 37.14
N PRO A 40 -1.93 20.82 36.81
CA PRO A 40 -2.18 19.92 35.71
C PRO A 40 -3.09 20.48 34.60
N THR A 41 -3.79 21.61 34.82
CA THR A 41 -4.80 22.12 33.88
C THR A 41 -4.20 22.74 32.62
N ASP A 42 -3.08 23.44 32.70
CA ASP A 42 -2.42 24.08 31.53
C ASP A 42 -1.77 23.03 30.59
N THR A 43 -1.21 21.95 31.13
CA THR A 43 -0.64 20.87 30.34
C THR A 43 -1.68 20.10 29.55
N ALA A 44 -2.84 19.83 30.12
CA ALA A 44 -3.94 19.13 29.44
C ALA A 44 -4.56 19.99 28.34
N ALA A 45 -4.77 21.30 28.60
CA ALA A 45 -5.30 22.23 27.62
C ALA A 45 -4.36 22.42 26.43
N SER A 46 -3.04 22.55 26.70
CA SER A 46 -2.02 22.68 25.66
C SER A 46 -1.87 21.37 24.82
N ALA A 47 -1.94 20.20 25.45
CA ALA A 47 -1.95 18.92 24.79
C ALA A 47 -3.18 18.75 23.88
N TYR A 48 -4.36 19.13 24.37
CA TYR A 48 -5.59 19.12 23.57
C TYR A 48 -5.54 20.10 22.38
N ALA A 49 -5.04 21.30 22.59
CA ALA A 49 -4.86 22.29 21.53
C ALA A 49 -3.88 21.79 20.44
N SER A 50 -2.78 21.16 20.85
CA SER A 50 -1.78 20.57 19.93
C SER A 50 -2.38 19.39 19.13
N TYR A 51 -3.16 18.52 19.77
CA TYR A 51 -3.88 17.44 19.12
C TYR A 51 -4.88 17.97 18.07
N ARG A 52 -5.70 18.98 18.43
CA ARG A 52 -6.65 19.62 17.52
C ARG A 52 -5.97 20.22 16.30
N ARG A 53 -4.83 20.93 16.48
CA ARG A 53 -4.05 21.50 15.38
C ARG A 53 -3.50 20.41 14.44
N ARG A 54 -2.96 19.31 14.98
CA ARG A 54 -2.47 18.18 14.18
C ARG A 54 -3.60 17.51 13.39
N THR A 55 -4.75 17.29 14.02
CA THR A 55 -5.93 16.72 13.36
C THR A 55 -6.46 17.63 12.26
N ALA A 56 -6.60 18.93 12.53
CA ALA A 56 -7.04 19.91 11.54
C ALA A 56 -6.09 19.96 10.32
N ARG A 57 -4.77 19.93 10.56
CA ARG A 57 -3.76 19.87 9.47
C ARG A 57 -3.91 18.61 8.64
N ARG A 58 -4.12 17.43 9.26
CA ARG A 58 -4.32 16.16 8.55
C ARG A 58 -5.60 16.17 7.69
N VAL A 59 -6.70 16.71 8.24
CA VAL A 59 -7.95 16.88 7.50
C VAL A 59 -7.75 17.82 6.32
N ALA A 60 -7.08 18.97 6.51
CA ALA A 60 -6.78 19.89 5.42
C ALA A 60 -5.94 19.24 4.31
N MET A 61 -4.97 18.37 4.66
CA MET A 61 -4.19 17.60 3.69
C MET A 61 -5.05 16.60 2.92
N LEU A 62 -5.97 15.88 3.58
CA LEU A 62 -6.91 14.98 2.92
C LEU A 62 -7.82 15.74 1.95
N THR A 63 -8.35 16.89 2.35
CA THR A 63 -9.16 17.75 1.49
C THR A 63 -8.35 18.23 0.28
N GLY A 64 -7.10 18.66 0.50
CA GLY A 64 -6.20 19.07 -0.59
C GLY A 64 -5.91 17.93 -1.58
N LEU A 65 -5.68 16.71 -1.09
CA LEU A 65 -5.50 15.51 -1.93
C LEU A 65 -6.78 15.17 -2.72
N ALA A 66 -7.94 15.27 -2.09
CA ALA A 66 -9.22 15.02 -2.77
C ALA A 66 -9.48 16.06 -3.88
N THR A 67 -9.18 17.33 -3.62
CA THR A 67 -9.27 18.41 -4.62
C THR A 67 -8.28 18.17 -5.77
N LEU A 68 -7.04 17.78 -5.45
CA LEU A 68 -6.04 17.44 -6.46
C LEU A 68 -6.49 16.25 -7.33
N LEU A 69 -7.00 15.19 -6.70
CA LEU A 69 -7.54 14.04 -7.42
C LEU A 69 -8.67 14.46 -8.37
N LEU A 70 -9.61 15.28 -7.89
CA LEU A 70 -10.70 15.80 -8.70
C LEU A 70 -10.18 16.61 -9.90
N ALA A 71 -9.21 17.48 -9.68
CA ALA A 71 -8.60 18.26 -10.76
C ALA A 71 -7.92 17.36 -11.81
N VAL A 72 -7.11 16.38 -11.36
CA VAL A 72 -6.43 15.42 -12.25
C VAL A 72 -7.46 14.55 -12.99
N PHE A 73 -8.53 14.15 -12.33
CA PHE A 73 -9.62 13.38 -12.95
C PHE A 73 -10.33 14.16 -14.05
N LEU A 74 -10.65 15.43 -13.81
CA LEU A 74 -11.26 16.30 -14.83
C LEU A 74 -10.30 16.48 -16.02
N VAL A 75 -9.02 16.68 -15.77
CA VAL A 75 -8.01 16.74 -16.84
C VAL A 75 -7.95 15.42 -17.63
N ALA A 76 -8.06 14.27 -16.96
CA ALA A 76 -8.09 12.96 -17.63
C ALA A 76 -9.28 12.81 -18.58
N LEU A 77 -10.44 13.41 -18.26
CA LEU A 77 -11.60 13.42 -19.14
C LEU A 77 -11.45 14.38 -20.32
N MET A 78 -10.64 15.43 -20.18
CA MET A 78 -10.38 16.42 -21.24
C MET A 78 -9.34 15.94 -22.24
N VAL A 79 -8.35 15.18 -21.78
CA VAL A 79 -7.21 14.72 -22.58
C VAL A 79 -7.60 13.50 -23.43
N GLY A 80 -7.06 13.45 -24.63
CA GLY A 80 -7.23 12.35 -25.60
C GLY A 80 -6.98 12.85 -27.02
N PRO A 81 -7.10 11.98 -28.05
CA PRO A 81 -6.90 12.36 -29.47
C PRO A 81 -7.74 13.55 -29.93
N LEU A 82 -8.91 13.68 -29.35
CA LEU A 82 -9.81 14.82 -29.53
C LEU A 82 -9.83 15.58 -28.20
N GLY A 83 -9.22 16.76 -28.14
CA GLY A 83 -9.24 17.61 -26.95
C GLY A 83 -10.65 18.17 -26.74
N PHE A 84 -11.18 18.04 -25.50
CA PHE A 84 -12.45 18.66 -25.10
C PHE A 84 -12.20 19.76 -24.07
N SER A 85 -12.97 20.84 -24.17
CA SER A 85 -12.97 21.91 -23.18
C SER A 85 -13.66 21.45 -21.88
N PRO A 86 -13.39 22.09 -20.72
CA PRO A 86 -14.09 21.79 -19.48
C PRO A 86 -15.60 21.88 -19.60
N VAL A 87 -16.10 22.87 -20.38
CA VAL A 87 -17.54 23.08 -20.58
C VAL A 87 -18.15 21.91 -21.35
N GLN A 88 -17.47 21.40 -22.37
CA GLN A 88 -17.95 20.25 -23.14
C GLN A 88 -17.98 18.97 -22.27
N VAL A 89 -16.98 18.74 -21.43
CA VAL A 89 -16.96 17.59 -20.52
C VAL A 89 -18.07 17.69 -19.48
N LEU A 90 -18.27 18.86 -18.87
CA LEU A 90 -19.34 19.07 -17.90
C LEU A 90 -20.72 19.00 -18.54
N GLY A 91 -20.90 19.60 -19.74
CA GLY A 91 -22.12 19.45 -20.51
C GLY A 91 -22.46 17.99 -20.81
N ALA A 92 -21.50 17.23 -21.32
CA ALA A 92 -21.68 15.79 -21.59
C ALA A 92 -22.02 14.94 -20.35
N LEU A 93 -21.61 15.37 -19.14
CA LEU A 93 -21.87 14.63 -17.91
C LEU A 93 -23.20 14.99 -17.24
N PHE A 94 -23.68 16.24 -17.38
CA PHE A 94 -24.77 16.75 -16.57
C PHE A 94 -25.98 17.24 -17.39
N ASP A 95 -25.83 17.42 -18.71
CA ASP A 95 -26.90 17.85 -19.61
C ASP A 95 -27.33 16.68 -20.51
N ALA A 96 -28.54 16.19 -20.30
CA ALA A 96 -29.09 15.05 -21.06
C ALA A 96 -29.32 15.38 -22.56
N ASP A 97 -29.50 16.66 -22.90
CA ASP A 97 -29.72 17.14 -24.25
C ASP A 97 -28.43 17.62 -24.95
N TYR A 98 -27.27 17.40 -24.30
CA TYR A 98 -25.96 17.75 -24.86
C TYR A 98 -25.65 16.95 -26.12
N ASP A 99 -24.75 17.47 -26.97
CA ASP A 99 -24.32 16.80 -28.20
C ASP A 99 -24.08 15.30 -28.01
N PRO A 100 -24.90 14.41 -28.62
CA PRO A 100 -24.83 12.96 -28.41
C PRO A 100 -23.49 12.37 -28.76
N TRP A 101 -22.75 12.95 -29.72
CA TRP A 101 -21.43 12.48 -30.12
C TRP A 101 -20.37 12.76 -29.03
N VAL A 102 -20.37 13.99 -28.47
CA VAL A 102 -19.47 14.34 -27.36
C VAL A 102 -19.84 13.54 -26.12
N ALA A 103 -21.11 13.42 -25.80
CA ALA A 103 -21.59 12.64 -24.66
C ALA A 103 -21.17 11.17 -24.75
N ASN A 104 -21.29 10.54 -25.92
CA ASN A 104 -20.85 9.15 -26.11
C ASN A 104 -19.36 8.98 -25.90
N ILE A 105 -18.52 9.90 -26.39
CA ILE A 105 -17.06 9.83 -26.19
C ILE A 105 -16.72 10.01 -24.71
N VAL A 106 -17.30 11.01 -24.04
CA VAL A 106 -16.99 11.29 -22.64
C VAL A 106 -17.49 10.16 -21.75
N ILE A 107 -18.73 9.71 -21.89
CA ILE A 107 -19.35 8.75 -20.97
C ILE A 107 -18.87 7.30 -21.23
N ASN A 108 -18.74 6.90 -22.50
CA ASN A 108 -18.47 5.50 -22.82
C ASN A 108 -16.99 5.20 -23.12
N LEU A 109 -16.20 6.18 -23.57
CA LEU A 109 -14.81 5.95 -23.93
C LEU A 109 -13.82 6.55 -22.93
N ARG A 110 -14.14 7.67 -22.25
CA ARG A 110 -13.18 8.34 -21.34
C ARG A 110 -13.50 8.11 -19.87
N LEU A 111 -14.76 8.13 -19.50
CA LEU A 111 -15.15 8.00 -18.11
C LEU A 111 -14.78 6.63 -17.49
N PRO A 112 -15.00 5.47 -18.16
CA PRO A 112 -14.63 4.19 -17.59
C PRO A 112 -13.12 4.03 -17.32
N PRO A 113 -12.19 4.37 -18.26
CA PRO A 113 -10.75 4.34 -18.00
C PRO A 113 -10.32 5.29 -16.88
N ALA A 114 -10.84 6.51 -16.84
CA ALA A 114 -10.53 7.49 -15.81
C ALA A 114 -11.01 7.04 -14.42
N LEU A 115 -12.25 6.54 -14.32
CA LEU A 115 -12.77 5.96 -13.07
C LEU A 115 -11.98 4.74 -12.65
N LEU A 116 -11.64 3.85 -13.58
CA LEU A 116 -10.86 2.66 -13.27
C LEU A 116 -9.46 3.03 -12.80
N ALA A 117 -8.85 4.12 -13.32
CA ALA A 117 -7.58 4.66 -12.82
C ALA A 117 -7.68 5.09 -11.35
N VAL A 118 -8.73 5.82 -10.98
CA VAL A 118 -8.99 6.23 -9.59
C VAL A 118 -9.15 5.02 -8.69
N LEU A 119 -10.00 4.07 -9.09
CA LEU A 119 -10.36 2.89 -8.29
C LEU A 119 -9.20 1.93 -8.12
N VAL A 120 -8.51 1.58 -9.20
CA VAL A 120 -7.35 0.67 -9.17
C VAL A 120 -6.18 1.32 -8.43
N GLY A 121 -5.93 2.62 -8.67
CA GLY A 121 -4.91 3.38 -7.95
C GLY A 121 -5.16 3.37 -6.44
N GLY A 122 -6.41 3.64 -6.04
CA GLY A 122 -6.85 3.57 -4.65
C GLY A 122 -6.75 2.16 -4.05
N ALA A 123 -7.18 1.14 -4.80
CA ALA A 123 -7.16 -0.26 -4.35
C ALA A 123 -5.74 -0.79 -4.15
N LEU A 124 -4.84 -0.55 -5.12
CA LEU A 124 -3.43 -0.95 -5.01
C LEU A 124 -2.72 -0.24 -3.86
N SER A 125 -2.99 1.06 -3.67
CA SER A 125 -2.39 1.82 -2.59
C SER A 125 -2.95 1.41 -1.22
N LEU A 126 -4.25 1.13 -1.11
CA LEU A 126 -4.85 0.54 0.10
C LEU A 126 -4.23 -0.82 0.41
N ALA A 127 -4.12 -1.69 -0.60
CA ALA A 127 -3.47 -2.99 -0.46
C ALA A 127 -2.00 -2.83 -0.01
N GLY A 128 -1.28 -1.89 -0.60
CA GLY A 128 0.11 -1.59 -0.27
C GLY A 128 0.29 -1.14 1.18
N VAL A 129 -0.49 -0.16 1.66
CA VAL A 129 -0.36 0.34 3.04
C VAL A 129 -0.64 -0.73 4.07
N GLN A 130 -1.64 -1.60 3.83
CA GLN A 130 -1.94 -2.69 4.75
C GLN A 130 -0.83 -3.75 4.76
N MET A 131 -0.30 -4.08 3.60
CA MET A 131 0.79 -5.03 3.46
C MET A 131 2.07 -4.55 4.13
N GLN A 132 2.43 -3.28 3.91
CA GLN A 132 3.58 -2.65 4.57
C GLN A 132 3.44 -2.67 6.10
N THR A 133 2.22 -2.46 6.59
CA THR A 133 1.93 -2.47 8.03
C THR A 133 2.09 -3.86 8.64
N ILE A 134 1.51 -4.91 8.02
CA ILE A 134 1.53 -6.27 8.61
C ILE A 134 2.87 -6.98 8.47
N LEU A 135 3.66 -6.62 7.43
CA LEU A 135 5.00 -7.16 7.22
C LEU A 135 6.09 -6.30 7.86
N ASP A 136 5.71 -5.17 8.46
CA ASP A 136 6.63 -4.20 9.05
C ASP A 136 7.77 -3.84 8.07
N ASN A 137 7.40 -3.71 6.80
CA ASN A 137 8.34 -3.45 5.73
C ASN A 137 7.76 -2.38 4.78
N PRO A 138 8.33 -1.17 4.75
CA PRO A 138 7.83 -0.09 3.90
C PRO A 138 8.03 -0.32 2.41
N LEU A 139 8.80 -1.33 2.03
CA LEU A 139 9.07 -1.72 0.64
C LEU A 139 8.14 -2.85 0.18
N ALA A 140 7.28 -3.37 1.06
CA ALA A 140 6.34 -4.42 0.71
C ALA A 140 5.21 -3.85 -0.16
N GLU A 141 4.91 -4.55 -1.24
CA GLU A 141 3.75 -4.29 -2.09
C GLU A 141 3.17 -5.61 -2.61
N PRO A 142 1.92 -5.64 -3.09
CA PRO A 142 1.28 -6.88 -3.56
C PRO A 142 2.07 -7.62 -4.65
N PHE A 143 2.87 -6.91 -5.44
CA PHE A 143 3.73 -7.51 -6.46
C PHE A 143 4.82 -8.40 -5.87
N THR A 144 5.38 -8.04 -4.71
CA THR A 144 6.46 -8.80 -4.06
C THR A 144 6.00 -10.16 -3.52
N LEU A 145 4.70 -10.37 -3.34
CA LEU A 145 4.12 -11.67 -2.93
C LEU A 145 3.72 -12.57 -4.12
N GLY A 146 4.14 -12.26 -5.33
CA GLY A 146 3.92 -13.13 -6.48
C GLY A 146 2.51 -13.10 -7.09
N ILE A 147 1.59 -12.29 -6.56
CA ILE A 147 0.21 -12.17 -7.07
C ILE A 147 0.22 -11.80 -8.54
N SER A 148 1.03 -10.79 -8.90
CA SER A 148 1.13 -10.30 -10.27
C SER A 148 1.78 -11.28 -11.23
N ALA A 149 2.84 -11.98 -10.79
CA ALA A 149 3.50 -13.00 -11.60
C ALA A 149 2.57 -14.21 -11.86
N ALA A 150 1.82 -14.63 -10.84
CA ALA A 150 0.82 -15.69 -11.00
C ALA A 150 -0.35 -15.25 -11.88
N SER A 151 -0.84 -14.02 -11.73
CA SER A 151 -1.87 -13.48 -12.63
C SER A 151 -1.41 -13.40 -14.08
N ALA A 152 -0.15 -13.01 -14.32
CA ALA A 152 0.44 -12.98 -15.64
C ALA A 152 0.55 -14.39 -16.26
N LEU A 153 0.97 -15.38 -15.47
CA LEU A 153 0.99 -16.76 -15.88
C LEU A 153 -0.41 -17.27 -16.22
N GLY A 154 -1.41 -17.00 -15.36
CA GLY A 154 -2.81 -17.35 -15.62
C GLY A 154 -3.36 -16.74 -16.89
N ALA A 155 -3.10 -15.45 -17.12
CA ALA A 155 -3.47 -14.75 -18.33
C ALA A 155 -2.79 -15.35 -19.57
N ALA A 156 -1.50 -15.63 -19.51
CA ALA A 156 -0.74 -16.24 -20.61
C ALA A 156 -1.26 -17.63 -20.95
N LEU A 157 -1.56 -18.46 -19.95
CA LEU A 157 -2.17 -19.77 -20.15
C LEU A 157 -3.52 -19.65 -20.85
N ALA A 158 -4.40 -18.73 -20.40
CA ALA A 158 -5.70 -18.51 -21.03
C ALA A 158 -5.57 -18.06 -22.49
N ILE A 159 -4.60 -17.18 -22.80
CA ILE A 159 -4.34 -16.71 -24.17
C ILE A 159 -3.83 -17.84 -25.07
N VAL A 160 -2.81 -18.58 -24.61
CA VAL A 160 -2.17 -19.63 -25.45
C VAL A 160 -3.08 -20.83 -25.67
N THR A 161 -3.88 -21.21 -24.67
CA THR A 161 -4.81 -22.34 -24.78
C THR A 161 -6.11 -21.98 -25.50
N GLY A 162 -6.36 -20.68 -25.74
CA GLY A 162 -7.65 -20.22 -26.28
C GLY A 162 -8.82 -20.52 -25.36
N LEU A 163 -8.59 -20.59 -24.04
CA LEU A 163 -9.63 -20.94 -23.06
C LEU A 163 -10.77 -19.92 -23.12
N VAL A 164 -11.98 -20.42 -23.30
CA VAL A 164 -13.22 -19.64 -23.25
C VAL A 164 -14.11 -20.23 -22.16
N LEU A 165 -14.39 -19.44 -21.15
CA LEU A 165 -15.33 -19.81 -20.09
C LEU A 165 -16.77 -19.45 -20.52
N PRO A 166 -17.79 -20.19 -20.07
CA PRO A 166 -19.19 -19.90 -20.34
C PRO A 166 -19.71 -18.71 -19.50
N VAL A 167 -19.07 -17.57 -19.68
CA VAL A 167 -19.32 -16.32 -18.96
C VAL A 167 -19.46 -15.16 -19.96
N ALA A 168 -19.73 -13.94 -19.46
CA ALA A 168 -19.85 -12.76 -20.33
C ALA A 168 -18.61 -12.61 -21.22
N THR A 169 -18.83 -12.16 -22.45
CA THR A 169 -17.79 -11.93 -23.45
C THR A 169 -16.67 -11.03 -22.91
N GLY A 170 -15.43 -11.49 -23.04
CA GLY A 170 -14.24 -10.77 -22.53
C GLY A 170 -13.94 -10.97 -21.05
N ALA A 171 -14.77 -11.67 -20.26
CA ALA A 171 -14.54 -11.90 -18.83
C ALA A 171 -13.58 -13.06 -18.54
N THR A 172 -13.35 -13.96 -19.50
CA THR A 172 -12.48 -15.15 -19.30
C THR A 172 -11.09 -14.76 -18.83
N LEU A 173 -10.43 -13.85 -19.52
CA LEU A 173 -9.06 -13.46 -19.23
C LEU A 173 -8.92 -12.82 -17.84
N PRO A 174 -9.75 -11.83 -17.44
CA PRO A 174 -9.76 -11.31 -16.08
C PRO A 174 -10.01 -12.39 -15.02
N ILE A 175 -10.95 -13.30 -15.23
CA ILE A 175 -11.30 -14.35 -14.26
C ILE A 175 -10.11 -15.29 -14.04
N VAL A 176 -9.49 -15.76 -15.11
CA VAL A 176 -8.35 -16.71 -15.01
C VAL A 176 -7.14 -16.02 -14.36
N ALA A 177 -6.83 -14.79 -14.77
CA ALA A 177 -5.75 -14.01 -14.15
C ALA A 177 -5.99 -13.77 -12.65
N MET A 178 -7.23 -13.40 -12.28
CA MET A 178 -7.62 -13.23 -10.88
C MET A 178 -7.52 -14.53 -10.09
N ALA A 179 -8.03 -15.62 -10.62
CA ALA A 179 -7.99 -16.93 -9.96
C ALA A 179 -6.55 -17.39 -9.70
N ALA A 180 -5.65 -17.23 -10.67
CA ALA A 180 -4.23 -17.55 -10.52
C ALA A 180 -3.56 -16.68 -9.45
N GLY A 181 -3.79 -15.37 -9.47
CA GLY A 181 -3.27 -14.44 -8.45
C GLY A 181 -3.79 -14.74 -7.05
N LEU A 182 -5.09 -15.07 -6.92
CA LEU A 182 -5.68 -15.46 -5.63
C LEU A 182 -5.14 -16.81 -5.15
N ALA A 183 -4.96 -17.79 -6.03
CA ALA A 183 -4.40 -19.09 -5.66
C ALA A 183 -2.97 -18.92 -5.10
N ALA A 184 -2.13 -18.13 -5.76
CA ALA A 184 -0.79 -17.80 -5.28
C ALA A 184 -0.82 -17.14 -3.89
N SER A 185 -1.69 -16.18 -3.71
CA SER A 185 -1.82 -15.47 -2.45
C SER A 185 -2.39 -16.35 -1.33
N LEU A 186 -3.39 -17.17 -1.62
CA LEU A 186 -3.93 -18.10 -0.64
C LEU A 186 -2.86 -19.11 -0.18
N THR A 187 -1.99 -19.55 -1.08
CA THR A 187 -0.84 -20.39 -0.73
C THR A 187 0.06 -19.70 0.29
N ILE A 188 0.41 -18.44 0.05
CA ILE A 188 1.21 -17.63 1.00
C ILE A 188 0.46 -17.42 2.32
N ALA A 189 -0.83 -17.09 2.26
CA ALA A 189 -1.63 -16.87 3.46
C ALA A 189 -1.79 -18.14 4.30
N MET A 190 -1.90 -19.31 3.68
CA MET A 190 -1.94 -20.62 4.37
C MET A 190 -0.61 -20.93 5.06
N VAL A 191 0.49 -20.78 4.34
CA VAL A 191 1.84 -21.01 4.90
C VAL A 191 2.16 -20.03 6.03
N SER A 192 1.77 -18.76 5.89
CA SER A 192 1.98 -17.74 6.92
C SER A 192 1.19 -17.98 8.23
N ARG A 193 0.25 -18.94 8.26
CA ARG A 193 -0.46 -19.34 9.49
C ARG A 193 0.32 -20.34 10.32
N LEU A 194 1.34 -20.97 9.77
CA LEU A 194 2.15 -21.93 10.50
C LEU A 194 2.98 -21.24 11.58
N PRO A 195 3.00 -21.74 12.82
CA PRO A 195 3.68 -21.06 13.94
C PRO A 195 5.18 -20.88 13.75
N SER A 196 5.80 -21.70 12.90
CA SER A 196 7.23 -21.65 12.58
C SER A 196 7.59 -20.65 11.49
N VAL A 197 6.60 -20.02 10.84
CA VAL A 197 6.84 -19.12 9.69
C VAL A 197 6.93 -17.67 10.15
N THR A 198 8.11 -17.07 9.96
CA THR A 198 8.38 -15.66 10.26
C THR A 198 7.93 -14.74 9.12
N LYS A 199 8.01 -13.41 9.36
CA LYS A 199 7.75 -12.41 8.32
C LYS A 199 8.72 -12.55 7.15
N GLU A 200 9.98 -12.79 7.46
CA GLU A 200 11.08 -12.96 6.50
C GLU A 200 10.84 -14.18 5.61
N MET A 201 10.43 -15.30 6.22
CA MET A 201 10.05 -16.53 5.48
C MET A 201 8.86 -16.28 4.55
N THR A 202 7.88 -15.49 4.97
CA THR A 202 6.74 -15.12 4.11
C THR A 202 7.19 -14.32 2.89
N ILE A 203 8.13 -13.38 3.06
CA ILE A 203 8.71 -12.60 1.95
C ILE A 203 9.51 -13.51 1.01
N LEU A 204 10.36 -14.40 1.56
CA LEU A 204 11.15 -15.36 0.78
C LEU A 204 10.27 -16.31 -0.04
N LEU A 205 9.17 -16.80 0.56
CA LEU A 205 8.18 -17.61 -0.14
C LEU A 205 7.56 -16.83 -1.32
N GLY A 206 7.22 -15.56 -1.10
CA GLY A 206 6.72 -14.68 -2.15
C GLY A 206 7.71 -14.54 -3.31
N ILE A 207 8.98 -14.32 -3.00
CA ILE A 207 10.07 -14.23 -4.01
C ILE A 207 10.21 -15.55 -4.78
N ALA A 208 10.23 -16.69 -4.09
CA ALA A 208 10.29 -18.00 -4.72
C ALA A 208 9.11 -18.23 -5.68
N LEU A 209 7.90 -17.81 -5.27
CA LEU A 209 6.69 -17.91 -6.09
C LEU A 209 6.79 -16.99 -7.33
N VAL A 210 7.31 -15.76 -7.18
CA VAL A 210 7.57 -14.86 -8.32
C VAL A 210 8.47 -15.53 -9.35
N PHE A 211 9.62 -16.06 -8.94
CA PHE A 211 10.56 -16.69 -9.87
C PHE A 211 9.98 -17.96 -10.50
N SER A 212 9.25 -18.77 -9.75
CA SER A 212 8.58 -19.96 -10.28
C SER A 212 7.54 -19.60 -11.35
N CYS A 213 6.67 -18.61 -11.06
CA CYS A 213 5.67 -18.16 -12.01
C CYS A 213 6.31 -17.51 -13.24
N GLN A 214 7.39 -16.74 -13.07
CA GLN A 214 8.13 -16.14 -14.21
C GLN A 214 8.79 -17.19 -15.09
N ALA A 215 9.40 -18.23 -14.51
CA ALA A 215 9.98 -19.33 -15.28
C ALA A 215 8.92 -20.08 -16.10
N LEU A 216 7.77 -20.36 -15.49
CA LEU A 216 6.62 -20.98 -16.16
C LEU A 216 6.05 -20.08 -17.26
N LEU A 217 5.93 -18.77 -16.98
CA LEU A 217 5.50 -17.77 -17.97
C LEU A 217 6.44 -17.74 -19.16
N ALA A 218 7.76 -17.74 -18.93
CA ALA A 218 8.75 -17.78 -20.01
C ALA A 218 8.63 -19.07 -20.86
N LEU A 219 8.35 -20.21 -20.22
CA LEU A 219 8.11 -21.46 -20.93
C LEU A 219 6.83 -21.40 -21.80
N VAL A 220 5.75 -20.80 -21.29
CA VAL A 220 4.51 -20.57 -22.03
C VAL A 220 4.75 -19.63 -23.22
N GLN A 221 5.49 -18.53 -23.01
CA GLN A 221 5.84 -17.58 -24.05
C GLN A 221 6.73 -18.21 -25.14
N TYR A 222 7.67 -19.08 -24.76
CA TYR A 222 8.53 -19.80 -25.71
C TYR A 222 7.73 -20.69 -26.66
N ARG A 223 6.59 -21.25 -26.19
CA ARG A 223 5.72 -22.10 -27.00
C ARG A 223 4.57 -21.36 -27.70
N ALA A 224 4.39 -20.09 -27.40
CA ALA A 224 3.29 -19.28 -27.92
C ALA A 224 3.47 -18.96 -29.43
N SER A 225 2.37 -18.84 -30.16
CA SER A 225 2.38 -18.22 -31.49
C SER A 225 2.77 -16.76 -31.39
N THR A 226 3.16 -16.16 -32.51
CA THR A 226 3.52 -14.72 -32.55
C THR A 226 2.37 -13.84 -32.06
N GLU A 227 1.15 -14.14 -32.46
CA GLU A 227 -0.06 -13.41 -32.07
C GLU A 227 -0.33 -13.54 -30.56
N SER A 228 -0.24 -14.76 -30.03
CA SER A 228 -0.41 -15.02 -28.59
C SER A 228 0.69 -14.34 -27.76
N LEU A 229 1.94 -14.39 -28.23
CA LEU A 229 3.06 -13.72 -27.57
C LEU A 229 2.84 -12.21 -27.53
N GLN A 230 2.41 -11.61 -28.63
CA GLN A 230 2.10 -10.19 -28.68
C GLN A 230 0.99 -9.82 -27.70
N GLN A 231 -0.09 -10.62 -27.63
CA GLN A 231 -1.20 -10.40 -26.67
C GLN A 231 -0.70 -10.49 -25.22
N ILE A 232 0.14 -11.49 -24.88
CA ILE A 232 0.70 -11.63 -23.54
C ILE A 232 1.56 -10.42 -23.18
N VAL A 233 2.41 -9.95 -24.08
CA VAL A 233 3.27 -8.78 -23.86
C VAL A 233 2.42 -7.53 -23.62
N PHE A 234 1.46 -7.23 -24.49
CA PHE A 234 0.60 -6.05 -24.31
C PHE A 234 -0.29 -6.14 -23.07
N TRP A 235 -0.76 -7.36 -22.70
CA TRP A 235 -1.50 -7.52 -21.47
C TRP A 235 -0.62 -7.25 -20.24
N SER A 236 0.61 -7.75 -20.24
CA SER A 236 1.55 -7.58 -19.12
C SER A 236 2.08 -6.16 -18.94
N MET A 237 2.00 -5.31 -19.97
CA MET A 237 2.38 -3.90 -19.85
C MET A 237 1.37 -3.03 -19.08
N GLY A 238 0.16 -3.54 -18.81
CA GLY A 238 -0.90 -2.83 -18.12
C GLY A 238 -1.54 -1.71 -18.96
N SER A 239 -2.86 -1.73 -19.07
CA SER A 239 -3.61 -0.73 -19.84
C SER A 239 -4.98 -0.47 -19.24
N LEU A 240 -5.33 0.79 -19.11
CA LEU A 240 -6.66 1.24 -18.70
C LEU A 240 -7.62 1.39 -19.90
N MET A 241 -7.11 1.36 -21.12
CA MET A 241 -7.93 1.54 -22.34
C MET A 241 -8.94 0.39 -22.57
N ARG A 242 -8.79 -0.72 -21.88
CA ARG A 242 -9.73 -1.86 -21.89
C ARG A 242 -10.81 -1.77 -20.80
N ALA A 243 -10.91 -0.62 -20.15
CA ALA A 243 -11.89 -0.41 -19.09
C ALA A 243 -13.32 -0.57 -19.59
N THR A 244 -14.14 -1.26 -18.82
CA THR A 244 -15.57 -1.46 -19.05
C THR A 244 -16.36 -1.08 -17.80
N TRP A 245 -17.63 -0.76 -17.94
CA TRP A 245 -18.51 -0.46 -16.82
C TRP A 245 -18.60 -1.60 -15.79
N PRO A 246 -18.67 -2.90 -16.19
CA PRO A 246 -18.59 -4.02 -15.25
C PRO A 246 -17.27 -4.07 -14.46
N ALA A 247 -16.12 -3.74 -15.08
CA ALA A 247 -14.84 -3.65 -14.38
C ALA A 247 -14.84 -2.53 -13.34
N VAL A 248 -15.35 -1.34 -13.72
CA VAL A 248 -15.54 -0.21 -12.80
C VAL A 248 -16.41 -0.60 -11.62
N ALA A 249 -17.58 -1.22 -11.87
CA ALA A 249 -18.49 -1.66 -10.80
C ALA A 249 -17.85 -2.69 -9.87
N THR A 250 -17.12 -3.67 -10.42
CA THR A 250 -16.49 -4.73 -9.63
C THR A 250 -15.37 -4.19 -8.72
N VAL A 251 -14.48 -3.36 -9.26
CA VAL A 251 -13.39 -2.76 -8.47
C VAL A 251 -13.94 -1.76 -7.45
N SER A 252 -14.99 -0.98 -7.82
CA SER A 252 -15.70 -0.09 -6.89
C SER A 252 -16.27 -0.87 -5.70
N ALA A 253 -17.00 -1.95 -5.96
CA ALA A 253 -17.58 -2.78 -4.91
C ALA A 253 -16.50 -3.35 -3.98
N ALA A 254 -15.40 -3.86 -4.54
CA ALA A 254 -14.29 -4.38 -3.75
C ALA A 254 -13.64 -3.30 -2.87
N LEU A 255 -13.41 -2.11 -3.41
CA LEU A 255 -12.81 -0.99 -2.68
C LEU A 255 -13.75 -0.46 -1.59
N LEU A 256 -15.05 -0.33 -1.89
CA LEU A 256 -16.09 0.10 -0.94
C LEU A 256 -16.25 -0.87 0.23
N VAL A 257 -16.09 -2.18 0.00
CA VAL A 257 -16.13 -3.19 1.07
C VAL A 257 -14.82 -3.22 1.84
N ALA A 258 -13.67 -3.20 1.16
CA ALA A 258 -12.37 -3.31 1.81
C ALA A 258 -12.01 -2.07 2.66
N THR A 259 -12.35 -0.87 2.19
CA THR A 259 -11.98 0.37 2.89
C THR A 259 -12.53 0.43 4.33
N PRO A 260 -13.84 0.24 4.60
CA PRO A 260 -14.34 0.25 5.97
C PRO A 260 -13.79 -0.91 6.80
N VAL A 261 -13.60 -2.10 6.21
CA VAL A 261 -13.02 -3.25 6.91
C VAL A 261 -11.61 -2.93 7.43
N PHE A 262 -10.74 -2.37 6.60
CA PHE A 262 -9.40 -1.98 7.01
C PHE A 262 -9.41 -0.76 7.95
N TRP A 263 -10.29 0.20 7.73
CA TRP A 263 -10.38 1.39 8.57
C TRP A 263 -10.83 1.09 10.00
N VAL A 264 -11.87 0.25 10.17
CA VAL A 264 -12.34 -0.19 11.49
C VAL A 264 -11.28 -1.02 12.22
N ASN A 265 -10.51 -1.86 11.50
CA ASN A 265 -9.41 -2.63 12.07
C ASN A 265 -8.09 -1.83 12.17
N GLY A 266 -8.08 -0.55 11.80
CA GLY A 266 -6.89 0.30 11.78
C GLY A 266 -6.17 0.39 13.13
N TRP A 267 -6.89 0.37 14.27
CA TRP A 267 -6.28 0.36 15.59
C TRP A 267 -5.46 -0.92 15.86
N ARG A 268 -5.95 -2.10 15.41
CA ARG A 268 -5.23 -3.38 15.53
C ARG A 268 -3.97 -3.39 14.67
N LEU A 269 -4.07 -2.82 13.47
CA LEU A 269 -2.93 -2.69 12.56
C LEU A 269 -1.89 -1.71 13.11
N THR A 270 -2.33 -0.60 13.71
CA THR A 270 -1.43 0.33 14.42
C THR A 270 -0.76 -0.35 15.63
N ALA A 271 -1.47 -1.23 16.35
CA ALA A 271 -0.88 -1.95 17.47
C ALA A 271 0.27 -2.89 17.05
N ILE A 272 0.18 -3.51 15.85
CA ILE A 272 1.27 -4.36 15.32
C ILE A 272 2.55 -3.54 15.06
N THR A 273 2.45 -2.28 14.67
CA THR A 273 3.64 -1.43 14.44
C THR A 273 4.42 -1.13 15.73
N LEU A 274 3.79 -1.32 16.90
CA LEU A 274 4.44 -1.21 18.22
C LEU A 274 5.20 -2.48 18.63
N GLY A 275 5.14 -3.53 17.82
CA GLY A 275 5.74 -4.83 18.03
C GLY A 275 4.72 -5.94 18.32
N GLU A 276 4.98 -7.15 17.79
CA GLU A 276 4.06 -8.29 17.88
C GLU A 276 3.78 -8.73 19.32
N ALA A 277 4.79 -8.71 20.19
CA ALA A 277 4.64 -9.07 21.60
C ALA A 277 3.68 -8.11 22.32
N ARG A 278 3.78 -6.80 22.06
CA ARG A 278 2.89 -5.79 22.63
C ARG A 278 1.47 -5.93 22.08
N ALA A 279 1.32 -6.17 20.78
CA ALA A 279 0.02 -6.42 20.16
C ALA A 279 -0.66 -7.66 20.77
N ALA A 280 0.10 -8.75 20.99
CA ALA A 280 -0.39 -9.97 21.63
C ALA A 280 -0.82 -9.71 23.09
N ALA A 281 -0.07 -8.92 23.84
CA ALA A 281 -0.43 -8.52 25.22
C ALA A 281 -1.74 -7.69 25.26
N MET A 282 -2.08 -6.97 24.19
CA MET A 282 -3.38 -6.28 24.02
C MET A 282 -4.51 -7.20 23.54
N GLY A 283 -4.29 -8.53 23.51
CA GLY A 283 -5.29 -9.52 23.09
C GLY A 283 -5.47 -9.69 21.58
N ILE A 284 -4.55 -9.15 20.76
CA ILE A 284 -4.63 -9.26 19.31
C ILE A 284 -3.99 -10.58 18.84
N ASN A 285 -4.76 -11.41 18.15
CA ASN A 285 -4.21 -12.59 17.47
C ASN A 285 -3.51 -12.14 16.19
N VAL A 286 -2.19 -11.89 16.28
CA VAL A 286 -1.36 -11.34 15.20
C VAL A 286 -1.37 -12.24 13.95
N ALA A 287 -1.24 -13.57 14.12
CA ALA A 287 -1.24 -14.51 12.99
C ALA A 287 -2.57 -14.49 12.22
N ARG A 288 -3.70 -14.47 12.93
CA ARG A 288 -5.03 -14.38 12.30
C ARG A 288 -5.21 -13.03 11.60
N LEU A 289 -4.83 -11.92 12.23
CA LEU A 289 -4.95 -10.59 11.65
C LEU A 289 -4.09 -10.47 10.39
N ARG A 290 -2.84 -10.98 10.42
CA ARG A 290 -1.94 -11.04 9.25
C ARG A 290 -2.59 -11.84 8.10
N ALA A 291 -3.09 -13.03 8.36
CA ALA A 291 -3.68 -13.88 7.34
C ALA A 291 -4.92 -13.23 6.68
N TRP A 292 -5.82 -12.65 7.47
CA TRP A 292 -7.00 -11.95 6.92
C TRP A 292 -6.64 -10.69 6.13
N THR A 293 -5.66 -9.93 6.62
CA THR A 293 -5.17 -8.74 5.92
C THR A 293 -4.53 -9.15 4.58
N LEU A 294 -3.70 -10.22 4.56
CA LEU A 294 -3.13 -10.75 3.32
C LEU A 294 -4.22 -11.16 2.32
N VAL A 295 -5.27 -11.84 2.76
CA VAL A 295 -6.39 -12.21 1.89
C VAL A 295 -7.07 -10.97 1.29
N GLY A 296 -7.37 -9.95 2.11
CA GLY A 296 -7.98 -8.72 1.64
C GLY A 296 -7.10 -7.93 0.66
N VAL A 297 -5.81 -7.80 0.97
CA VAL A 297 -4.79 -7.19 0.09
C VAL A 297 -4.73 -7.92 -1.25
N SER A 298 -4.74 -9.24 -1.21
CA SER A 298 -4.64 -10.08 -2.39
C SER A 298 -5.87 -9.99 -3.29
N LEU A 299 -7.04 -9.93 -2.69
CA LEU A 299 -8.28 -9.73 -3.45
C LEU A 299 -8.26 -8.41 -4.20
N LEU A 300 -7.87 -7.30 -3.52
CA LEU A 300 -7.75 -5.98 -4.15
C LEU A 300 -6.71 -5.97 -5.27
N ALA A 301 -5.54 -6.58 -5.02
CA ALA A 301 -4.46 -6.64 -6.00
C ALA A 301 -4.81 -7.53 -7.20
N ALA A 302 -5.34 -8.74 -6.96
CA ALA A 302 -5.70 -9.67 -8.02
C ALA A 302 -6.83 -9.13 -8.90
N LEU A 303 -7.86 -8.49 -8.31
CA LEU A 303 -8.90 -7.78 -9.06
C LEU A 303 -8.33 -6.65 -9.90
N SER A 304 -7.46 -5.83 -9.33
CA SER A 304 -6.82 -4.73 -10.05
C SER A 304 -6.05 -5.25 -11.25
N VAL A 305 -5.15 -6.23 -11.04
CA VAL A 305 -4.34 -6.84 -12.11
C VAL A 305 -5.19 -7.53 -13.18
N ALA A 306 -6.26 -8.19 -12.79
CA ALA A 306 -7.15 -8.90 -13.69
C ALA A 306 -7.74 -8.00 -14.78
N PHE A 307 -8.17 -6.80 -14.41
CA PHE A 307 -8.82 -5.87 -15.35
C PHE A 307 -7.85 -4.96 -16.10
N VAL A 308 -6.75 -4.56 -15.47
CA VAL A 308 -5.84 -3.56 -16.05
C VAL A 308 -4.47 -4.11 -16.45
N GLY A 309 -4.15 -5.38 -16.12
CA GLY A 309 -2.82 -5.95 -16.29
C GLY A 309 -1.87 -5.52 -15.18
N LEU A 310 -0.55 -5.66 -15.41
CA LEU A 310 0.45 -5.38 -14.40
C LEU A 310 0.70 -3.87 -14.26
N ILE A 311 0.42 -3.33 -13.08
CA ILE A 311 0.69 -1.93 -12.72
C ILE A 311 1.46 -1.92 -11.41
N GLY A 312 2.78 -1.80 -11.46
CA GLY A 312 3.65 -1.76 -10.29
C GLY A 312 3.80 -0.37 -9.68
N PHE A 313 4.45 -0.32 -8.53
CA PHE A 313 4.84 0.87 -7.77
C PHE A 313 3.70 1.69 -7.16
N VAL A 314 2.47 1.61 -7.62
CA VAL A 314 1.34 2.36 -7.03
C VAL A 314 1.11 1.94 -5.58
N GLY A 315 1.19 0.63 -5.30
CA GLY A 315 1.10 0.07 -3.96
C GLY A 315 2.26 0.40 -3.04
N LEU A 316 3.39 0.84 -3.60
CA LEU A 316 4.57 1.28 -2.86
C LEU A 316 4.57 2.79 -2.63
N VAL A 317 4.41 3.55 -3.73
CA VAL A 317 4.57 5.01 -3.76
C VAL A 317 3.40 5.71 -3.06
N GLY A 318 2.16 5.27 -3.31
CA GLY A 318 0.96 5.88 -2.72
C GLY A 318 1.00 5.92 -1.19
N PRO A 319 1.21 4.79 -0.49
CA PRO A 319 1.36 4.76 0.96
C PRO A 319 2.54 5.58 1.47
N HIS A 320 3.66 5.58 0.74
CA HIS A 320 4.82 6.34 1.14
C HIS A 320 4.56 7.86 1.11
N MET A 321 3.95 8.35 0.04
CA MET A 321 3.50 9.76 -0.06
C MET A 321 2.53 10.10 1.07
N ALA A 322 1.56 9.23 1.33
CA ALA A 322 0.58 9.42 2.39
C ALA A 322 1.23 9.52 3.79
N ARG A 323 2.22 8.65 4.09
CA ARG A 323 2.97 8.70 5.35
C ARG A 323 3.71 10.02 5.52
N GLY A 324 4.33 10.53 4.48
CA GLY A 324 5.01 11.83 4.50
C GLY A 324 4.06 12.99 4.82
N LEU A 325 2.79 12.89 4.44
CA LEU A 325 1.78 13.92 4.65
C LEU A 325 1.08 13.82 6.01
N VAL A 326 0.54 12.64 6.35
CA VAL A 326 -0.36 12.48 7.52
C VAL A 326 0.24 11.66 8.67
N GLY A 327 1.41 11.03 8.47
CA GLY A 327 2.08 10.16 9.46
C GLY A 327 1.52 8.73 9.46
N GLU A 328 1.82 7.96 10.53
CA GLU A 328 1.54 6.52 10.63
C GLU A 328 0.15 6.17 11.18
N ASP A 329 -0.65 7.17 11.59
CA ASP A 329 -1.98 6.95 12.14
C ASP A 329 -2.93 6.43 11.06
N GLN A 330 -3.31 5.15 11.17
CA GLN A 330 -4.14 4.45 10.18
C GLN A 330 -5.48 5.14 9.88
N ARG A 331 -6.02 5.92 10.81
CA ARG A 331 -7.27 6.68 10.61
C ARG A 331 -7.14 7.70 9.47
N PHE A 332 -5.97 8.30 9.32
CA PHE A 332 -5.65 9.28 8.29
C PHE A 332 -4.82 8.65 7.15
N LEU A 333 -3.98 7.67 7.49
CA LEU A 333 -3.09 7.02 6.54
C LEU A 333 -3.86 6.21 5.48
N VAL A 334 -4.91 5.49 5.88
CA VAL A 334 -5.74 4.71 4.93
C VAL A 334 -6.39 5.62 3.88
N PRO A 335 -7.18 6.64 4.23
CA PRO A 335 -7.78 7.52 3.22
C PRO A 335 -6.74 8.31 2.44
N ALA A 336 -5.65 8.78 3.07
CA ALA A 336 -4.57 9.47 2.36
C ALA A 336 -3.89 8.56 1.33
N SER A 337 -3.65 7.27 1.67
CA SER A 337 -3.05 6.30 0.75
C SER A 337 -3.96 6.06 -0.47
N ILE A 338 -5.25 5.88 -0.25
CA ILE A 338 -6.23 5.72 -1.34
C ILE A 338 -6.17 6.94 -2.28
N LEU A 339 -6.23 8.16 -1.73
CA LEU A 339 -6.19 9.39 -2.51
C LEU A 339 -4.85 9.57 -3.25
N CYS A 340 -3.71 9.30 -2.61
CA CYS A 340 -2.40 9.38 -3.25
C CYS A 340 -2.27 8.38 -4.41
N GLY A 341 -2.65 7.10 -4.19
CA GLY A 341 -2.59 6.09 -5.23
C GLY A 341 -3.56 6.37 -6.39
N ALA A 342 -4.78 6.81 -6.09
CA ALA A 342 -5.75 7.24 -7.08
C ALA A 342 -5.21 8.41 -7.93
N THR A 343 -4.65 9.44 -7.29
CA THR A 343 -4.07 10.60 -7.98
C THR A 343 -2.88 10.18 -8.84
N LEU A 344 -1.99 9.34 -8.32
CA LEU A 344 -0.81 8.86 -9.03
C LEU A 344 -1.19 8.10 -10.30
N LEU A 345 -2.11 7.13 -10.20
CA LEU A 345 -2.49 6.32 -11.36
C LEU A 345 -3.32 7.11 -12.36
N THR A 346 -4.19 8.02 -11.91
CA THR A 346 -4.95 8.90 -12.80
C THR A 346 -4.03 9.87 -13.55
N ALA A 347 -3.03 10.43 -12.87
CA ALA A 347 -2.01 11.27 -13.50
C ALA A 347 -1.16 10.47 -14.52
N ALA A 348 -0.76 9.24 -14.19
CA ALA A 348 -0.05 8.36 -15.11
C ALA A 348 -0.92 8.01 -16.33
N HIS A 349 -2.21 7.74 -16.14
CA HIS A 349 -3.16 7.52 -17.23
C HIS A 349 -3.29 8.74 -18.15
N THR A 350 -3.41 9.93 -17.57
CA THR A 350 -3.47 11.18 -18.35
C THR A 350 -2.18 11.39 -19.14
N ALA A 351 -1.02 11.22 -18.49
CA ALA A 351 0.28 11.33 -19.14
C ALA A 351 0.45 10.31 -20.27
N SER A 352 -0.07 9.07 -20.10
CA SER A 352 0.01 8.02 -21.13
C SER A 352 -0.63 8.40 -22.46
N GLN A 353 -1.61 9.29 -22.43
CA GLN A 353 -2.32 9.77 -23.62
C GLN A 353 -1.67 11.00 -24.26
N LEU A 354 -0.73 11.66 -23.55
CA LEU A 354 -0.05 12.87 -24.00
C LEU A 354 1.32 12.61 -24.64
N ILE A 355 1.99 11.50 -24.27
CA ILE A 355 3.37 11.22 -24.70
C ILE A 355 3.46 10.96 -26.19
N VAL A 356 2.53 10.16 -26.74
CA VAL A 356 2.49 9.86 -28.17
C VAL A 356 1.12 10.24 -28.72
N PRO A 357 1.03 11.23 -29.62
CA PRO A 357 -0.25 11.64 -30.17
C PRO A 357 -0.97 10.47 -30.86
N GLY A 358 -2.21 10.22 -30.48
CA GLY A 358 -3.07 9.18 -31.05
C GLY A 358 -2.84 7.75 -30.54
N VAL A 359 -1.80 7.52 -29.69
CA VAL A 359 -1.51 6.20 -29.14
C VAL A 359 -1.36 6.29 -27.62
N ALA A 360 -2.19 5.55 -26.88
CA ALA A 360 -2.01 5.47 -25.43
C ALA A 360 -0.84 4.54 -25.07
N VAL A 361 0.20 5.09 -24.47
CA VAL A 361 1.34 4.32 -23.94
C VAL A 361 0.84 3.45 -22.78
N PRO A 362 1.25 2.17 -22.65
CA PRO A 362 0.87 1.34 -21.51
C PRO A 362 1.20 2.01 -20.18
N VAL A 363 0.19 2.11 -19.29
CA VAL A 363 0.30 2.89 -18.05
C VAL A 363 1.30 2.29 -17.07
N GLY A 364 1.52 0.97 -17.12
CA GLY A 364 2.52 0.28 -16.32
C GLY A 364 3.95 0.78 -16.56
N ILE A 365 4.27 1.20 -17.78
CA ILE A 365 5.57 1.81 -18.10
C ILE A 365 5.74 3.13 -17.35
N LEU A 366 4.70 3.97 -17.34
CA LEU A 366 4.76 5.29 -16.70
C LEU A 366 4.82 5.18 -15.18
N THR A 367 4.04 4.26 -14.60
CA THR A 367 4.11 4.03 -13.16
C THR A 367 5.48 3.51 -12.73
N ALA A 368 6.14 2.68 -13.54
CA ALA A 368 7.51 2.23 -13.27
C ALA A 368 8.53 3.37 -13.41
N LEU A 369 8.44 4.21 -14.46
CA LEU A 369 9.33 5.34 -14.66
C LEU A 369 9.25 6.38 -13.53
N VAL A 370 8.09 6.60 -12.96
CA VAL A 370 7.90 7.49 -11.80
C VAL A 370 8.26 6.75 -10.50
N GLY A 371 7.88 5.49 -10.40
CA GLY A 371 8.04 4.67 -9.19
C GLY A 371 9.50 4.42 -8.82
N VAL A 372 10.35 4.11 -9.78
CA VAL A 372 11.78 3.82 -9.53
C VAL A 372 12.52 5.02 -8.91
N PRO A 373 12.45 6.27 -9.44
CA PRO A 373 13.06 7.42 -8.79
C PRO A 373 12.54 7.67 -7.39
N VAL A 374 11.21 7.56 -7.18
CA VAL A 374 10.62 7.71 -5.84
C VAL A 374 11.13 6.63 -4.90
N PHE A 375 11.20 5.37 -5.33
CA PHE A 375 11.76 4.27 -4.55
C PHE A 375 13.22 4.53 -4.13
N LEU A 376 14.05 5.03 -5.04
CA LEU A 376 15.43 5.39 -4.74
C LEU A 376 15.51 6.53 -3.71
N THR A 377 14.66 7.55 -3.81
CA THR A 377 14.61 8.63 -2.82
C THR A 377 14.21 8.15 -1.44
N ILE A 378 13.32 7.14 -1.34
CA ILE A 378 12.93 6.49 -0.08
C ILE A 378 14.13 5.79 0.57
N ILE A 379 14.88 5.02 -0.21
CA ILE A 379 16.03 4.27 0.29
C ILE A 379 17.12 5.21 0.80
N PHE A 380 17.53 6.18 -0.03
CA PHE A 380 18.61 7.10 0.31
C PHE A 380 18.21 8.15 1.38
N GLY A 381 16.94 8.51 1.47
CA GLY A 381 16.44 9.42 2.50
C GLY A 381 16.55 8.84 3.91
N ARG A 382 16.32 7.53 4.07
CA ARG A 382 16.47 6.83 5.35
C ARG A 382 17.92 6.76 5.84
N GLN A 383 18.88 6.58 4.94
CA GLN A 383 20.31 6.52 5.33
C GLN A 383 20.78 7.85 5.91
N ARG A 384 20.29 8.98 5.42
CA ARG A 384 20.65 10.31 5.94
C ARG A 384 20.10 10.59 7.34
N SER A 385 18.96 10.03 7.71
CA SER A 385 18.40 10.20 9.06
C SER A 385 19.11 9.39 10.12
N THR A 386 19.62 8.19 9.79
CA THR A 386 20.38 7.32 10.69
C THR A 386 21.78 7.89 10.98
N VAL A 387 22.41 8.51 9.99
CA VAL A 387 23.74 9.17 10.18
C VAL A 387 23.63 10.44 11.04
N ARG A 388 22.50 11.18 10.98
CA ARG A 388 22.29 12.38 11.79
C ARG A 388 21.89 12.11 13.25
N SER A 389 21.40 10.92 13.57
CA SER A 389 21.04 10.54 14.94
C SER A 389 22.20 9.81 15.68
N GLY A 390 23.30 9.52 15.02
CA GLY A 390 24.50 8.89 15.58
C GLY A 390 25.71 9.82 15.72
N SER A 391 25.56 11.10 15.39
CA SER A 391 26.52 12.20 15.65
C SER A 391 25.95 13.16 16.68
#